data_dec7ed3556091b6842ee73ab72010020
#
_entry.id   dec7ed3556091b6842ee73ab72010020
#
_cell.length_a   1.000
_cell.length_b   1.000
_cell.length_c   1.000
_cell.angle_alpha   90.00
_cell.angle_beta   90.00
_cell.angle_gamma   90.00
#
_symmetry.space_group_name_H-M   'P 1'
#
loop_
_entity.id
_entity.type
_entity.pdbx_description
1 polymer ?
#
loop_
_entity_poly.entity_id
_entity_poly.type
_entity_poly.pdbx_seq_one_letter_code
_entity_poly.pdbx_strand_id
1 'polypeptide(L)'
;MHSYPFIKISGATYFEIGKDYGRQAKERIAHSVRDYREVFARTSDRSWEEIQRFAMSFVDITRKEAPEVMEEVEGIAEGSGFSLADIMVVNCRYEITKFPRRNECTTAAVLPEAARDGKMYLIKNWDYRVGIKDHVVILHITQPDGTRIMGLTEAGQVPRGGMNTHGLGMASNNLQSIYDAWDVGLPTVFARRQLLKYKTFQEAEDFVRSFPRAVSCNIMVAGYKEKKAVDFEVYPGGADCIPATQGIVTHANHFVVQPEIHALQRSPRGDRLRELLMEKHGQIDVETIQCCMADHRNLPQSLCRHSNDPTQPVGMRTITVSSEIMDFEAGIMYVCSGSPCCEEYRAYLL
;
A
#
# COMPACT_ATOMS: atom_id res chain seq x y z
N MET A 1 -16.68 -17.90 -3.33
CA MET A 1 -15.35 -17.32 -3.17
C MET A 1 -15.38 -15.86 -3.59
N HIS A 2 -15.01 -14.97 -2.70
CA HIS A 2 -14.92 -13.55 -2.99
C HIS A 2 -13.60 -13.27 -3.71
N SER A 3 -13.62 -12.48 -4.80
CA SER A 3 -12.40 -12.02 -5.45
C SER A 3 -12.54 -10.55 -5.81
N TYR A 4 -11.47 -9.78 -5.61
CA TYR A 4 -11.43 -8.41 -6.06
C TYR A 4 -11.43 -8.33 -7.58
N PRO A 5 -12.13 -7.35 -8.18
CA PRO A 5 -12.08 -7.12 -9.62
C PRO A 5 -10.65 -6.91 -10.09
N PHE A 6 -10.28 -7.60 -11.17
CA PHE A 6 -9.04 -7.40 -11.88
C PHE A 6 -9.31 -6.52 -13.10
N ILE A 7 -8.76 -5.31 -13.08
CA ILE A 7 -9.03 -4.27 -14.08
C ILE A 7 -7.74 -4.02 -14.87
N LYS A 8 -7.80 -4.22 -16.19
CA LYS A 8 -6.72 -3.87 -17.11
C LYS A 8 -6.98 -2.49 -17.68
N ILE A 9 -6.01 -1.60 -17.54
CA ILE A 9 -6.07 -0.23 -18.01
C ILE A 9 -4.84 0.14 -18.82
N SER A 10 -5.03 0.99 -19.82
CA SER A 10 -3.96 1.50 -20.69
C SER A 10 -4.38 2.83 -21.32
N GLY A 11 -3.42 3.56 -21.85
CA GLY A 11 -3.64 4.81 -22.58
C GLY A 11 -2.34 5.32 -23.19
N ALA A 12 -2.42 6.24 -24.14
CA ALA A 12 -1.27 6.89 -24.74
C ALA A 12 -0.65 7.98 -23.82
N THR A 13 -1.41 8.42 -22.81
CA THR A 13 -0.99 9.37 -21.77
C THR A 13 -1.42 8.86 -20.40
N TYR A 14 -0.83 9.40 -19.33
CA TYR A 14 -1.25 9.06 -17.97
C TYR A 14 -2.68 9.53 -17.67
N PHE A 15 -3.11 10.65 -18.26
CA PHE A 15 -4.50 11.10 -18.18
C PHE A 15 -5.47 10.06 -18.78
N GLU A 16 -5.16 9.51 -19.96
CA GLU A 16 -6.00 8.49 -20.59
C GLU A 16 -6.06 7.19 -19.79
N ILE A 17 -4.94 6.78 -19.18
CA ILE A 17 -4.89 5.64 -18.24
C ILE A 17 -5.84 5.89 -17.07
N GLY A 18 -5.75 7.06 -16.44
CA GLY A 18 -6.65 7.44 -15.36
C GLY A 18 -8.10 7.50 -15.79
N LYS A 19 -8.40 8.04 -16.98
CA LYS A 19 -9.75 8.12 -17.53
C LYS A 19 -10.35 6.74 -17.80
N ASP A 20 -9.56 5.81 -18.35
CA ASP A 20 -10.00 4.43 -18.55
C ASP A 20 -10.27 3.74 -17.21
N TYR A 21 -9.40 3.91 -16.22
CA TYR A 21 -9.62 3.41 -14.86
C TYR A 21 -10.89 3.99 -14.25
N GLY A 22 -11.06 5.31 -14.27
CA GLY A 22 -12.22 6.00 -13.74
C GLY A 22 -13.53 5.48 -14.33
N ARG A 23 -13.55 5.25 -15.65
CA ARG A 23 -14.70 4.70 -16.38
C ARG A 23 -15.02 3.25 -15.97
N GLN A 24 -14.00 2.38 -15.91
CA GLN A 24 -14.19 0.96 -15.59
C GLN A 24 -14.56 0.71 -14.12
N ALA A 25 -14.05 1.55 -13.20
CA ALA A 25 -14.26 1.39 -11.77
C ALA A 25 -15.32 2.35 -11.19
N LYS A 26 -16.08 3.06 -12.02
CA LYS A 26 -16.98 4.15 -11.63
C LYS A 26 -17.87 3.84 -10.41
N GLU A 27 -18.54 2.70 -10.41
CA GLU A 27 -19.42 2.32 -9.30
C GLU A 27 -18.67 2.10 -7.99
N ARG A 28 -17.48 1.48 -8.05
CA ARG A 28 -16.64 1.28 -6.87
C ARG A 28 -16.03 2.57 -6.37
N ILE A 29 -15.68 3.49 -7.27
CA ILE A 29 -15.23 4.85 -6.92
C ILE A 29 -16.34 5.58 -6.18
N ALA A 30 -17.60 5.45 -6.65
CA ALA A 30 -18.75 6.02 -5.96
C ALA A 30 -18.91 5.47 -4.53
N HIS A 31 -18.63 4.18 -4.32
CA HIS A 31 -18.61 3.58 -2.99
C HIS A 31 -17.47 4.16 -2.14
N SER A 32 -16.25 4.27 -2.68
CA SER A 32 -15.11 4.86 -1.97
C SER A 32 -15.40 6.30 -1.51
N VAL A 33 -15.89 7.16 -2.42
CA VAL A 33 -16.19 8.56 -2.10
C VAL A 33 -17.26 8.67 -1.02
N ARG A 34 -18.34 7.87 -1.12
CA ARG A 34 -19.41 7.85 -0.12
C ARG A 34 -18.91 7.38 1.24
N ASP A 35 -18.16 6.29 1.28
CA ASP A 35 -17.60 5.71 2.51
C ASP A 35 -16.66 6.71 3.21
N TYR A 36 -15.77 7.37 2.48
CA TYR A 36 -14.88 8.39 3.07
C TYR A 36 -15.66 9.64 3.54
N ARG A 37 -16.71 10.04 2.83
CA ARG A 37 -17.60 11.12 3.30
C ARG A 37 -18.24 10.76 4.63
N GLU A 38 -18.74 9.54 4.79
CA GLU A 38 -19.32 9.06 6.04
C GLU A 38 -18.28 8.92 7.17
N VAL A 39 -17.11 8.40 6.85
CA VAL A 39 -16.03 8.26 7.83
C VAL A 39 -15.58 9.61 8.34
N PHE A 40 -15.29 10.55 7.46
CA PHE A 40 -14.84 11.89 7.87
C PHE A 40 -15.93 12.69 8.58
N ALA A 41 -17.21 12.53 8.24
CA ALA A 41 -18.32 13.12 8.97
C ALA A 41 -18.41 12.64 10.44
N ARG A 42 -17.93 11.41 10.73
CA ARG A 42 -17.90 10.84 12.10
C ARG A 42 -16.59 11.10 12.85
N THR A 43 -15.53 11.36 12.11
CA THR A 43 -14.16 11.34 12.66
C THR A 43 -13.44 12.67 12.53
N SER A 44 -14.05 13.67 11.94
CA SER A 44 -13.51 15.02 11.76
C SER A 44 -14.56 16.07 12.14
N ASP A 45 -14.15 17.17 12.73
CA ASP A 45 -14.98 18.35 12.98
C ASP A 45 -15.13 19.24 11.74
N ARG A 46 -14.61 18.82 10.58
CA ARG A 46 -14.61 19.59 9.33
C ARG A 46 -15.74 19.15 8.40
N SER A 47 -16.28 20.12 7.66
CA SER A 47 -17.21 19.82 6.58
C SER A 47 -16.51 19.10 5.42
N TRP A 48 -17.28 18.45 4.56
CA TRP A 48 -16.73 17.79 3.36
C TRP A 48 -16.00 18.77 2.44
N GLU A 49 -16.54 19.98 2.29
CA GLU A 49 -15.96 21.06 1.48
C GLU A 49 -14.64 21.56 2.05
N GLU A 50 -14.47 21.58 3.37
CA GLU A 50 -13.20 21.92 4.02
C GLU A 50 -12.15 20.81 3.80
N ILE A 51 -12.57 19.56 3.88
CA ILE A 51 -11.73 18.40 3.58
C ILE A 51 -11.29 18.41 2.12
N GLN A 52 -12.20 18.69 1.18
CA GLN A 52 -11.90 18.84 -0.23
C GLN A 52 -10.90 19.97 -0.49
N ARG A 53 -11.09 21.16 0.13
CA ARG A 53 -10.13 22.26 0.00
C ARG A 53 -8.76 21.91 0.50
N PHE A 54 -8.67 21.18 1.61
CA PHE A 54 -7.38 20.70 2.12
C PHE A 54 -6.77 19.67 1.17
N ALA A 55 -7.53 18.71 0.67
CA ALA A 55 -7.04 17.76 -0.33
C ALA A 55 -6.51 18.44 -1.60
N MET A 56 -7.18 19.51 -2.05
CA MET A 56 -6.75 20.27 -3.22
C MET A 56 -5.44 21.07 -2.99
N SER A 57 -5.04 21.34 -1.75
CA SER A 57 -3.76 21.99 -1.47
C SER A 57 -2.54 21.14 -1.84
N PHE A 58 -2.72 19.83 -2.05
CA PHE A 58 -1.67 18.93 -2.49
C PHE A 58 -1.46 18.90 -4.02
N VAL A 59 -2.31 19.56 -4.80
CA VAL A 59 -2.24 19.51 -6.27
C VAL A 59 -0.92 20.06 -6.80
N ASP A 60 -0.50 21.23 -6.34
CA ASP A 60 0.70 21.90 -6.86
C ASP A 60 1.99 21.14 -6.54
N ILE A 61 2.12 20.63 -5.30
CA ILE A 61 3.26 19.81 -4.94
C ILE A 61 3.27 18.49 -5.71
N THR A 62 2.10 17.89 -5.97
CA THR A 62 2.00 16.66 -6.75
C THR A 62 2.37 16.89 -8.21
N ARG A 63 1.92 17.99 -8.81
CA ARG A 63 2.33 18.37 -10.17
C ARG A 63 3.84 18.59 -10.31
N LYS A 64 4.48 19.12 -9.26
CA LYS A 64 5.90 19.34 -9.22
C LYS A 64 6.70 18.05 -9.07
N GLU A 65 6.35 17.21 -8.10
CA GLU A 65 7.14 16.04 -7.68
C GLU A 65 6.75 14.73 -8.41
N ALA A 66 5.51 14.64 -8.90
CA ALA A 66 4.96 13.46 -9.57
C ALA A 66 3.93 13.85 -10.64
N PRO A 67 4.33 14.61 -11.70
CA PRO A 67 3.40 15.19 -12.67
C PRO A 67 2.52 14.16 -13.36
N GLU A 68 3.07 13.03 -13.77
CA GLU A 68 2.30 11.98 -14.47
C GLU A 68 1.31 11.26 -13.54
N VAL A 69 1.60 11.20 -12.22
CA VAL A 69 0.64 10.70 -11.24
C VAL A 69 -0.52 11.67 -11.09
N MET A 70 -0.26 12.98 -11.16
CA MET A 70 -1.32 13.98 -11.12
C MET A 70 -2.22 13.90 -12.36
N GLU A 71 -1.65 13.72 -13.55
CA GLU A 71 -2.41 13.48 -14.79
C GLU A 71 -3.31 12.24 -14.67
N GLU A 72 -2.79 11.15 -14.10
CA GLU A 72 -3.58 9.92 -13.85
C GLU A 72 -4.76 10.21 -12.93
N VAL A 73 -4.57 10.98 -11.86
CA VAL A 73 -5.62 11.38 -10.91
C VAL A 73 -6.67 12.29 -11.57
N GLU A 74 -6.25 13.24 -12.41
CA GLU A 74 -7.16 14.08 -13.20
C GLU A 74 -7.99 13.23 -14.18
N GLY A 75 -7.35 12.24 -14.81
CA GLY A 75 -8.02 11.26 -15.65
C GLY A 75 -9.06 10.43 -14.87
N ILE A 76 -8.74 9.96 -13.66
CA ILE A 76 -9.68 9.22 -12.81
C ILE A 76 -10.93 10.08 -12.52
N ALA A 77 -10.76 11.35 -12.21
CA ALA A 77 -11.86 12.28 -11.98
C ALA A 77 -12.77 12.39 -13.21
N GLU A 78 -12.17 12.65 -14.37
CA GLU A 78 -12.90 12.76 -15.65
C GLU A 78 -13.65 11.46 -16.00
N GLY A 79 -12.98 10.31 -15.92
CA GLY A 79 -13.55 9.02 -16.30
C GLY A 79 -14.65 8.52 -15.36
N SER A 80 -14.55 8.82 -14.08
CA SER A 80 -15.55 8.43 -13.08
C SER A 80 -16.74 9.40 -13.01
N GLY A 81 -16.53 10.66 -13.43
CA GLY A 81 -17.50 11.75 -13.32
C GLY A 81 -17.60 12.35 -11.91
N PHE A 82 -16.63 12.06 -11.03
CA PHE A 82 -16.45 12.73 -9.75
C PHE A 82 -15.59 13.98 -9.92
N SER A 83 -15.73 14.93 -8.99
CA SER A 83 -14.86 16.11 -8.99
C SER A 83 -13.41 15.70 -8.69
N LEU A 84 -12.43 16.46 -9.20
CA LEU A 84 -11.03 16.25 -8.83
C LEU A 84 -10.85 16.32 -7.31
N ALA A 85 -11.58 17.18 -6.63
CA ALA A 85 -11.52 17.29 -5.17
C ALA A 85 -11.96 16.02 -4.46
N ASP A 86 -13.01 15.32 -4.93
CA ASP A 86 -13.43 14.02 -4.37
C ASP A 86 -12.33 12.95 -4.55
N ILE A 87 -11.73 12.88 -5.74
CA ILE A 87 -10.66 11.91 -6.02
C ILE A 87 -9.40 12.25 -5.22
N MET A 88 -9.06 13.52 -5.06
CA MET A 88 -7.97 13.96 -4.19
C MET A 88 -8.20 13.56 -2.73
N VAL A 89 -9.42 13.71 -2.19
CA VAL A 89 -9.75 13.26 -0.82
C VAL A 89 -9.49 11.76 -0.65
N VAL A 90 -9.92 10.93 -1.60
CA VAL A 90 -9.72 9.48 -1.55
C VAL A 90 -8.23 9.13 -1.57
N ASN A 91 -7.42 9.84 -2.36
CA ASN A 91 -5.98 9.62 -2.46
C ASN A 91 -5.17 10.21 -1.28
N CYS A 92 -5.60 11.35 -0.73
CA CYS A 92 -4.90 12.04 0.37
C CYS A 92 -5.43 11.67 1.76
N ARG A 93 -6.13 10.54 1.89
CA ARG A 93 -6.82 10.17 3.14
C ARG A 93 -5.88 10.04 4.34
N TYR A 94 -4.61 9.70 4.14
CA TYR A 94 -3.62 9.60 5.21
C TYR A 94 -3.23 10.98 5.74
N GLU A 95 -3.09 11.94 4.88
CA GLU A 95 -2.77 13.33 5.19
C GLU A 95 -3.95 14.05 5.84
N ILE A 96 -5.18 13.67 5.47
CA ILE A 96 -6.42 14.25 6.02
C ILE A 96 -6.73 13.70 7.41
N THR A 97 -6.41 12.44 7.69
CA THR A 97 -6.78 11.76 8.93
C THR A 97 -5.94 12.25 10.11
N LYS A 98 -6.55 12.93 11.09
CA LYS A 98 -5.92 13.36 12.34
C LYS A 98 -5.88 12.29 13.44
N PHE A 99 -6.56 11.15 13.23
CA PHE A 99 -6.71 10.13 14.28
C PHE A 99 -5.43 9.31 14.43
N PRO A 100 -5.18 8.79 15.65
CA PRO A 100 -4.14 7.78 15.81
C PRO A 100 -4.42 6.65 14.82
N ARG A 101 -3.52 6.51 13.86
CA ARG A 101 -3.61 5.48 12.84
C ARG A 101 -3.39 4.14 13.52
N ARG A 102 -4.33 3.24 13.38
CA ARG A 102 -4.22 1.90 13.97
C ARG A 102 -3.14 1.11 13.25
N ASN A 103 -2.59 0.12 13.94
CA ASN A 103 -1.70 -0.88 13.35
C ASN A 103 -2.43 -1.64 12.24
N GLU A 104 -2.06 -1.44 10.97
CA GLU A 104 -2.90 -1.81 9.82
C GLU A 104 -2.26 -2.78 8.83
N CYS A 105 -0.93 -2.98 8.85
CA CYS A 105 -0.26 -3.78 7.81
C CYS A 105 0.92 -4.56 8.37
N THR A 106 1.36 -5.57 7.62
CA THR A 106 2.65 -6.24 7.82
C THR A 106 3.26 -6.52 6.46
N THR A 107 4.55 -6.25 6.32
CA THR A 107 5.31 -6.47 5.08
C THR A 107 6.56 -7.29 5.35
N ALA A 108 7.01 -8.03 4.33
CA ALA A 108 8.30 -8.68 4.32
C ALA A 108 8.88 -8.73 2.90
N ALA A 109 10.20 -8.78 2.81
CA ALA A 109 10.88 -9.22 1.61
C ALA A 109 11.76 -10.44 1.95
N VAL A 110 11.77 -11.39 1.02
CA VAL A 110 12.59 -12.62 1.09
C VAL A 110 13.51 -12.61 -0.12
N LEU A 111 14.80 -12.60 0.12
CA LEU A 111 15.85 -12.62 -0.90
C LEU A 111 16.24 -14.07 -1.26
N PRO A 112 16.94 -14.28 -2.38
CA PRO A 112 17.26 -15.61 -2.91
C PRO A 112 17.92 -16.56 -1.92
N GLU A 113 18.78 -16.07 -1.03
CA GLU A 113 19.48 -16.90 -0.05
C GLU A 113 18.57 -17.49 1.04
N ALA A 114 17.41 -16.92 1.25
CA ALA A 114 16.42 -17.42 2.22
C ALA A 114 15.33 -18.28 1.57
N ALA A 115 15.18 -18.20 0.25
CA ALA A 115 14.17 -18.94 -0.50
C ALA A 115 14.68 -20.33 -0.93
N ARG A 116 13.77 -21.33 -0.97
CA ARG A 116 14.08 -22.71 -1.39
C ARG A 116 14.56 -22.81 -2.83
N ASP A 117 13.98 -22.00 -3.70
CA ASP A 117 14.18 -22.03 -5.15
C ASP A 117 15.06 -20.87 -5.65
N GLY A 118 15.67 -20.11 -4.73
CA GLY A 118 16.50 -18.96 -5.05
C GLY A 118 15.73 -17.76 -5.62
N LYS A 119 14.42 -17.75 -5.47
CA LYS A 119 13.55 -16.65 -5.91
C LYS A 119 13.53 -15.50 -4.93
N MET A 120 12.94 -14.41 -5.37
CA MET A 120 12.72 -13.22 -4.56
C MET A 120 11.24 -12.94 -4.41
N TYR A 121 10.81 -12.67 -3.16
CA TYR A 121 9.42 -12.38 -2.84
C TYR A 121 9.28 -11.06 -2.09
N LEU A 122 8.21 -10.32 -2.40
CA LEU A 122 7.74 -9.19 -1.61
C LEU A 122 6.32 -9.49 -1.13
N ILE A 123 6.07 -9.30 0.17
CA ILE A 123 4.91 -9.87 0.85
C ILE A 123 4.20 -8.77 1.64
N LYS A 124 2.86 -8.82 1.68
CA LYS A 124 2.07 -7.89 2.46
C LYS A 124 0.76 -8.49 2.94
N ASN A 125 0.43 -8.31 4.23
CA ASN A 125 -0.94 -8.30 4.72
C ASN A 125 -1.40 -6.86 4.88
N TRP A 126 -2.53 -6.54 4.27
CA TRP A 126 -3.20 -5.27 4.48
C TRP A 126 -4.38 -5.45 5.43
N ASP A 127 -4.26 -4.89 6.63
CA ASP A 127 -5.32 -4.88 7.60
C ASP A 127 -6.01 -3.52 7.59
N TYR A 128 -7.33 -3.51 7.53
CA TYR A 128 -8.12 -2.27 7.53
C TYR A 128 -9.56 -2.53 7.96
N ARG A 129 -10.41 -1.48 7.93
CA ARG A 129 -11.84 -1.60 8.26
C ARG A 129 -12.56 -2.56 7.32
N VAL A 130 -13.48 -3.34 7.88
CA VAL A 130 -14.29 -4.32 7.13
C VAL A 130 -14.99 -3.72 5.92
N GLY A 131 -15.54 -2.51 6.06
CA GLY A 131 -16.31 -1.85 4.99
C GLY A 131 -15.56 -1.52 3.72
N ILE A 132 -14.20 -1.62 3.73
CA ILE A 132 -13.39 -1.29 2.55
C ILE A 132 -13.43 -2.39 1.47
N LYS A 133 -13.80 -3.61 1.80
CA LYS A 133 -13.72 -4.76 0.86
C LYS A 133 -14.46 -4.52 -0.45
N ASP A 134 -15.56 -3.78 -0.41
CA ASP A 134 -16.37 -3.48 -1.60
C ASP A 134 -15.72 -2.46 -2.55
N HIS A 135 -14.65 -1.79 -2.09
CA HIS A 135 -13.95 -0.76 -2.87
C HIS A 135 -12.63 -1.27 -3.45
N VAL A 136 -12.14 -2.42 -3.00
CA VAL A 136 -10.81 -2.91 -3.43
C VAL A 136 -10.85 -3.38 -4.87
N VAL A 137 -9.76 -3.05 -5.61
CA VAL A 137 -9.52 -3.48 -6.98
C VAL A 137 -8.06 -3.88 -7.16
N ILE A 138 -7.80 -4.80 -8.08
CA ILE A 138 -6.47 -5.14 -8.57
C ILE A 138 -6.32 -4.47 -9.93
N LEU A 139 -5.31 -3.62 -10.07
CA LEU A 139 -5.03 -2.90 -11.32
C LEU A 139 -3.84 -3.52 -12.05
N HIS A 140 -4.02 -3.78 -13.33
CA HIS A 140 -2.95 -4.08 -14.28
C HIS A 140 -2.85 -2.91 -15.25
N ILE A 141 -1.79 -2.11 -15.11
CA ILE A 141 -1.60 -0.86 -15.84
C ILE A 141 -0.53 -1.05 -16.90
N THR A 142 -0.85 -0.74 -18.16
CA THR A 142 0.17 -0.56 -19.20
C THR A 142 0.44 0.92 -19.38
N GLN A 143 1.65 1.36 -19.04
CA GLN A 143 2.08 2.75 -19.14
C GLN A 143 2.42 3.12 -20.60
N PRO A 144 2.51 4.44 -20.94
CA PRO A 144 2.83 4.88 -22.31
C PRO A 144 4.18 4.37 -22.84
N ASP A 145 5.15 4.12 -21.96
CA ASP A 145 6.46 3.55 -22.32
C ASP A 145 6.47 2.01 -22.43
N GLY A 146 5.31 1.38 -22.29
CA GLY A 146 5.16 -0.08 -22.33
C GLY A 146 5.43 -0.78 -20.99
N THR A 147 5.87 -0.08 -19.95
CA THR A 147 6.02 -0.66 -18.61
C THR A 147 4.68 -1.11 -18.08
N ARG A 148 4.59 -2.34 -17.61
CA ARG A 148 3.38 -2.85 -16.94
C ARG A 148 3.59 -2.82 -15.43
N ILE A 149 2.52 -2.47 -14.74
CA ILE A 149 2.46 -2.41 -13.28
C ILE A 149 1.26 -3.22 -12.83
N MET A 150 1.44 -4.03 -11.79
CA MET A 150 0.35 -4.68 -11.09
C MET A 150 0.34 -4.25 -9.63
N GLY A 151 -0.81 -3.84 -9.14
CA GLY A 151 -0.96 -3.42 -7.75
C GLY A 151 -2.41 -3.48 -7.28
N LEU A 152 -2.56 -3.56 -5.95
CA LEU A 152 -3.86 -3.55 -5.29
C LEU A 152 -4.11 -2.19 -4.65
N THR A 153 -5.35 -1.69 -4.77
CA THR A 153 -5.72 -0.38 -4.21
C THR A 153 -7.22 -0.30 -3.91
N GLU A 154 -7.61 0.81 -3.29
CA GLU A 154 -9.01 1.22 -3.18
C GLU A 154 -9.44 1.92 -4.46
N ALA A 155 -10.64 1.65 -4.95
CA ALA A 155 -11.13 2.28 -6.18
C ALA A 155 -11.14 3.81 -6.07
N GLY A 156 -10.58 4.47 -7.07
CA GLY A 156 -10.35 5.92 -7.10
C GLY A 156 -8.97 6.32 -6.57
N GLN A 157 -8.24 5.44 -5.88
CA GLN A 157 -6.82 5.65 -5.59
C GLN A 157 -5.96 5.10 -6.72
N VAL A 158 -4.82 5.74 -6.94
CA VAL A 158 -3.73 5.13 -7.71
C VAL A 158 -3.11 3.97 -6.92
N PRO A 159 -2.43 2.98 -7.56
CA PRO A 159 -1.78 1.87 -6.86
C PRO A 159 -0.85 2.34 -5.75
N ARG A 160 -0.97 1.73 -4.58
CA ARG A 160 -0.21 2.08 -3.38
C ARG A 160 0.74 0.98 -2.91
N GLY A 161 0.96 0.01 -3.76
CA GLY A 161 1.87 -1.12 -3.63
C GLY A 161 1.73 -2.00 -4.85
N GLY A 162 2.71 -2.84 -5.12
CA GLY A 162 2.72 -3.71 -6.28
C GLY A 162 4.10 -3.91 -6.86
N MET A 163 4.14 -4.38 -8.10
CA MET A 163 5.37 -4.62 -8.84
C MET A 163 5.26 -4.21 -10.31
N ASN A 164 6.40 -4.01 -10.97
CA ASN A 164 6.47 -3.67 -12.39
C ASN A 164 7.32 -4.65 -13.20
N THR A 165 7.25 -4.55 -14.52
CA THR A 165 8.00 -5.43 -15.47
C THR A 165 9.50 -5.20 -15.48
N HIS A 166 10.03 -4.20 -14.77
CA HIS A 166 11.47 -4.00 -14.59
C HIS A 166 12.03 -4.82 -13.43
N GLY A 167 11.17 -5.52 -12.67
CA GLY A 167 11.55 -6.28 -11.48
C GLY A 167 11.67 -5.42 -10.23
N LEU A 168 11.08 -4.23 -10.24
CA LEU A 168 10.95 -3.38 -9.06
C LEU A 168 9.57 -3.59 -8.43
N GLY A 169 9.54 -3.70 -7.11
CA GLY A 169 8.31 -3.75 -6.35
C GLY A 169 8.39 -2.94 -5.06
N MET A 170 7.23 -2.56 -4.57
CA MET A 170 7.13 -1.90 -3.29
C MET A 170 5.90 -2.35 -2.51
N ALA A 171 6.08 -2.47 -1.20
CA ALA A 171 5.02 -2.63 -0.22
C ALA A 171 5.15 -1.55 0.86
N SER A 172 4.09 -1.29 1.61
CA SER A 172 4.11 -0.16 2.53
C SER A 172 3.19 -0.41 3.71
N ASN A 173 3.66 0.02 4.88
CA ASN A 173 2.86 0.09 6.10
C ASN A 173 2.61 1.54 6.48
N ASN A 174 1.59 1.75 7.28
CA ASN A 174 1.36 3.04 7.89
C ASN A 174 2.26 3.21 9.12
N LEU A 175 2.91 4.37 9.24
CA LEU A 175 3.59 4.82 10.44
C LEU A 175 2.98 6.12 10.92
N GLN A 176 3.20 6.44 12.17
CA GLN A 176 2.88 7.75 12.72
C GLN A 176 3.99 8.17 13.66
N SER A 177 4.65 9.29 13.34
CA SER A 177 5.65 9.92 14.21
C SER A 177 5.07 11.11 14.95
N ILE A 178 5.80 11.56 15.96
CA ILE A 178 5.52 12.82 16.65
C ILE A 178 5.72 14.05 15.76
N TYR A 179 6.34 13.87 14.58
CA TYR A 179 6.61 14.93 13.60
C TYR A 179 5.52 15.05 12.53
N ASP A 180 4.55 14.12 12.48
CA ASP A 180 3.45 14.18 11.52
C ASP A 180 2.64 15.46 11.72
N ALA A 181 2.49 16.24 10.67
CA ALA A 181 1.84 17.54 10.69
C ALA A 181 0.73 17.67 9.66
N TRP A 182 -0.18 18.61 9.90
CA TRP A 182 -1.11 19.11 8.92
C TRP A 182 -0.41 20.15 8.04
N ASP A 183 0.45 19.66 7.18
CA ASP A 183 1.27 20.46 6.28
C ASP A 183 1.22 19.84 4.88
N VAL A 184 1.77 20.56 3.89
CA VAL A 184 1.77 20.16 2.49
C VAL A 184 3.08 19.46 2.16
N GLY A 185 2.97 18.19 1.81
CA GLY A 185 4.01 17.36 1.23
C GLY A 185 3.44 16.54 0.08
N LEU A 186 4.26 15.76 -0.61
CA LEU A 186 3.74 14.81 -1.60
C LEU A 186 2.94 13.72 -0.85
N PRO A 187 1.65 13.55 -1.14
CA PRO A 187 0.85 12.54 -0.48
C PRO A 187 1.44 11.14 -0.61
N THR A 188 1.40 10.37 0.47
CA THR A 188 2.06 9.06 0.55
C THR A 188 1.59 8.08 -0.53
N VAL A 189 0.31 8.14 -0.91
CA VAL A 189 -0.24 7.31 -2.00
C VAL A 189 0.38 7.69 -3.34
N PHE A 190 0.59 8.97 -3.60
CA PHE A 190 1.23 9.45 -4.84
C PHE A 190 2.71 9.11 -4.88
N ALA A 191 3.43 9.26 -3.76
CA ALA A 191 4.82 8.83 -3.66
C ALA A 191 4.97 7.33 -3.97
N ARG A 192 4.07 6.50 -3.45
CA ARG A 192 4.04 5.05 -3.73
C ARG A 192 3.76 4.74 -5.20
N ARG A 193 2.82 5.46 -5.83
CA ARG A 193 2.54 5.30 -7.27
C ARG A 193 3.72 5.71 -8.12
N GLN A 194 4.40 6.81 -7.75
CA GLN A 194 5.61 7.27 -8.43
C GLN A 194 6.73 6.22 -8.37
N LEU A 195 6.93 5.56 -7.22
CA LEU A 195 7.91 4.49 -7.05
C LEU A 195 7.72 3.33 -8.03
N LEU A 196 6.49 2.95 -8.32
CA LEU A 196 6.19 1.86 -9.26
C LEU A 196 6.52 2.18 -10.73
N LYS A 197 6.91 3.43 -11.05
CA LYS A 197 7.34 3.83 -12.39
C LYS A 197 8.84 3.66 -12.62
N TYR A 198 9.64 3.62 -11.56
CA TYR A 198 11.09 3.52 -11.69
C TYR A 198 11.51 2.14 -12.22
N LYS A 199 12.67 2.13 -12.86
CA LYS A 199 13.22 0.94 -13.55
C LYS A 199 14.32 0.26 -12.79
N THR A 200 14.93 0.97 -11.83
CA THR A 200 16.04 0.48 -11.01
C THR A 200 15.77 0.71 -9.52
N PHE A 201 16.41 -0.12 -8.71
CA PHE A 201 16.36 0.04 -7.25
C PHE A 201 16.94 1.39 -6.81
N GLN A 202 18.03 1.86 -7.46
CA GLN A 202 18.70 3.10 -7.09
C GLN A 202 17.79 4.32 -7.31
N GLU A 203 17.07 4.40 -8.44
CA GLU A 203 16.10 5.49 -8.69
C GLU A 203 15.01 5.52 -7.61
N ALA A 204 14.52 4.35 -7.22
CA ALA A 204 13.50 4.24 -6.18
C ALA A 204 14.06 4.65 -4.81
N GLU A 205 15.27 4.20 -4.44
CA GLU A 205 15.94 4.58 -3.19
C GLU A 205 16.18 6.09 -3.10
N ASP A 206 16.71 6.71 -4.17
CA ASP A 206 16.99 8.15 -4.21
C ASP A 206 15.70 8.96 -4.03
N PHE A 207 14.62 8.54 -4.67
CA PHE A 207 13.32 9.17 -4.50
C PHE A 207 12.78 9.00 -3.06
N VAL A 208 12.83 7.80 -2.49
CA VAL A 208 12.35 7.57 -1.11
C VAL A 208 13.07 8.47 -0.11
N ARG A 209 14.36 8.71 -0.31
CA ARG A 209 15.15 9.57 0.57
C ARG A 209 14.84 11.05 0.42
N SER A 210 14.37 11.49 -0.75
CA SER A 210 14.31 12.92 -1.10
C SER A 210 12.91 13.53 -1.19
N PHE A 211 11.83 12.73 -1.44
CA PHE A 211 10.51 13.34 -1.65
C PHE A 211 10.01 14.12 -0.41
N PRO A 212 9.41 15.30 -0.61
CA PRO A 212 8.87 16.10 0.49
C PRO A 212 7.64 15.41 1.10
N ARG A 213 7.56 15.33 2.42
CA ARG A 213 6.49 14.62 3.14
C ARG A 213 6.04 15.37 4.39
N ALA A 214 4.73 15.31 4.67
CA ALA A 214 4.11 15.89 5.87
C ALA A 214 3.69 14.81 6.88
N VAL A 215 3.61 13.56 6.44
CA VAL A 215 3.23 12.41 7.28
C VAL A 215 4.20 11.24 7.07
N SER A 216 4.27 10.40 8.09
CA SER A 216 5.15 9.23 8.10
C SER A 216 4.53 8.04 7.41
N CYS A 217 5.36 7.21 6.80
CA CYS A 217 5.02 5.87 6.34
C CYS A 217 6.25 4.98 6.29
N ASN A 218 6.01 3.68 6.23
CA ASN A 218 7.01 2.70 5.88
C ASN A 218 6.93 2.41 4.37
N ILE A 219 8.06 2.24 3.73
CA ILE A 219 8.17 1.88 2.31
C ILE A 219 9.24 0.80 2.17
N MET A 220 8.82 -0.41 1.88
CA MET A 220 9.72 -1.52 1.55
C MET A 220 9.88 -1.59 0.05
N VAL A 221 11.11 -1.41 -0.43
CA VAL A 221 11.48 -1.47 -1.85
C VAL A 221 12.24 -2.75 -2.10
N ALA A 222 11.89 -3.45 -3.18
CA ALA A 222 12.53 -4.69 -3.61
C ALA A 222 12.92 -4.58 -5.10
N GLY A 223 14.20 -4.84 -5.41
CA GLY A 223 14.75 -4.86 -6.76
C GLY A 223 15.24 -6.27 -7.10
N TYR A 224 14.54 -6.95 -8.00
CA TYR A 224 14.86 -8.32 -8.40
C TYR A 224 16.21 -8.44 -9.11
N LYS A 225 16.51 -7.48 -9.99
CA LYS A 225 17.76 -7.46 -10.75
C LYS A 225 19.00 -7.27 -9.85
N GLU A 226 18.86 -6.41 -8.86
CA GLU A 226 19.88 -6.10 -7.87
C GLU A 226 19.93 -7.11 -6.72
N LYS A 227 18.94 -8.02 -6.64
CA LYS A 227 18.75 -8.96 -5.51
C LYS A 227 18.82 -8.23 -4.17
N LYS A 228 18.15 -7.08 -4.09
CA LYS A 228 18.20 -6.17 -2.95
C LYS A 228 16.80 -5.83 -2.47
N ALA A 229 16.63 -5.83 -1.17
CA ALA A 229 15.43 -5.26 -0.52
C ALA A 229 15.86 -4.43 0.67
N VAL A 230 15.23 -3.26 0.80
CA VAL A 230 15.44 -2.34 1.92
C VAL A 230 14.08 -1.81 2.36
N ASP A 231 13.89 -1.78 3.64
CA ASP A 231 12.75 -1.16 4.26
C ASP A 231 13.11 0.26 4.72
N PHE A 232 12.30 1.24 4.36
CA PHE A 232 12.51 2.64 4.72
C PHE A 232 11.43 3.11 5.68
N GLU A 233 11.85 3.63 6.82
CA GLU A 233 11.01 4.36 7.75
C GLU A 233 11.11 5.86 7.40
N VAL A 234 10.10 6.39 6.71
CA VAL A 234 10.10 7.78 6.25
C VAL A 234 9.18 8.64 7.12
N TYR A 235 9.66 9.83 7.48
CA TYR A 235 8.98 10.78 8.36
C TYR A 235 9.32 12.22 7.95
N PRO A 236 8.54 13.23 8.36
CA PRO A 236 8.90 14.62 8.15
C PRO A 236 10.31 14.92 8.69
N GLY A 237 11.21 15.30 7.78
CA GLY A 237 12.62 15.62 8.11
C GLY A 237 13.61 14.48 7.90
N GLY A 238 13.18 13.22 7.63
CA GLY A 238 14.13 12.12 7.46
C GLY A 238 13.62 10.84 6.83
N ALA A 239 14.57 9.95 6.57
CA ALA A 239 14.30 8.57 6.13
C ALA A 239 15.43 7.67 6.65
N ASP A 240 15.07 6.74 7.51
CA ASP A 240 15.96 5.67 7.97
C ASP A 240 15.74 4.41 7.14
N CYS A 241 16.71 3.50 7.14
CA CYS A 241 16.60 2.27 6.37
C CYS A 241 17.00 1.04 7.20
N ILE A 242 16.31 -0.05 6.92
CA ILE A 242 16.53 -1.37 7.51
C ILE A 242 16.85 -2.33 6.35
N PRO A 243 18.11 -2.72 6.15
CA PRO A 243 18.47 -3.69 5.12
C PRO A 243 17.99 -5.09 5.50
N ALA A 244 17.81 -5.95 4.50
CA ALA A 244 17.60 -7.36 4.73
C ALA A 244 18.81 -7.97 5.45
N THR A 245 18.54 -8.77 6.47
CA THR A 245 19.57 -9.56 7.19
C THR A 245 19.24 -11.02 7.05
N GLN A 246 20.24 -11.83 6.68
CA GLN A 246 20.03 -13.25 6.35
C GLN A 246 18.93 -13.41 5.27
N GLY A 247 18.93 -12.54 4.27
CA GLY A 247 17.94 -12.57 3.18
C GLY A 247 16.51 -12.21 3.56
N ILE A 248 16.24 -11.69 4.75
CA ILE A 248 14.89 -11.38 5.21
C ILE A 248 14.86 -9.99 5.84
N VAL A 249 13.88 -9.18 5.45
CA VAL A 249 13.47 -7.95 6.14
C VAL A 249 11.97 -7.98 6.36
N THR A 250 11.52 -7.60 7.55
CA THR A 250 10.11 -7.54 7.94
C THR A 250 9.80 -6.22 8.60
N HIS A 251 8.59 -5.72 8.42
CA HIS A 251 8.13 -4.51 9.09
C HIS A 251 6.62 -4.55 9.38
N ALA A 252 6.19 -3.74 10.33
CA ALA A 252 4.77 -3.54 10.61
C ALA A 252 4.46 -2.03 10.79
N ASN A 253 3.84 -1.63 11.91
CA ASN A 253 3.35 -0.26 12.08
C ASN A 253 4.00 0.47 13.26
N HIS A 254 5.31 0.33 13.46
CA HIS A 254 6.04 1.09 14.46
C HIS A 254 7.46 1.36 13.97
N PHE A 255 8.06 2.46 14.42
CA PHE A 255 9.45 2.76 14.13
C PHE A 255 10.38 1.78 14.85
N VAL A 256 11.31 1.21 14.11
CA VAL A 256 12.31 0.25 14.59
C VAL A 256 13.65 0.94 14.80
N VAL A 257 14.05 1.83 13.89
CA VAL A 257 15.35 2.53 13.95
C VAL A 257 15.32 3.63 15.00
N GLN A 258 14.26 4.42 15.04
CA GLN A 258 14.06 5.48 16.04
C GLN A 258 12.74 5.27 16.77
N PRO A 259 12.67 4.30 17.71
CA PRO A 259 11.42 3.99 18.39
C PRO A 259 10.86 5.14 19.25
N GLU A 260 11.69 6.09 19.64
CA GLU A 260 11.31 7.28 20.42
C GLU A 260 10.43 8.28 19.66
N ILE A 261 10.48 8.28 18.32
CA ILE A 261 9.62 9.16 17.52
C ILE A 261 8.26 8.53 17.24
N HIS A 262 8.04 7.27 17.63
CA HIS A 262 6.79 6.56 17.39
C HIS A 262 5.65 7.10 18.25
N ALA A 263 4.54 7.47 17.59
CA ALA A 263 3.38 8.05 18.27
C ALA A 263 2.30 7.03 18.64
N LEU A 264 2.49 5.75 18.31
CA LEU A 264 1.51 4.68 18.52
C LEU A 264 2.08 3.51 19.35
N GLN A 265 1.21 2.56 19.71
CA GLN A 265 1.62 1.33 20.35
C GLN A 265 2.41 0.41 19.40
N ARG A 266 3.49 -0.22 19.90
CA ARG A 266 4.32 -1.17 19.15
C ARG A 266 3.48 -2.33 18.63
N SER A 267 3.71 -2.70 17.37
CA SER A 267 3.08 -3.85 16.71
C SER A 267 3.97 -5.09 16.81
N PRO A 268 3.48 -6.24 17.29
CA PRO A 268 4.27 -7.46 17.39
C PRO A 268 4.39 -8.23 16.05
N ARG A 269 3.68 -7.79 15.00
CA ARG A 269 3.52 -8.57 13.76
C ARG A 269 4.78 -8.66 12.93
N GLY A 270 5.59 -7.61 12.88
CA GLY A 270 6.86 -7.63 12.16
C GLY A 270 7.83 -8.67 12.74
N ASP A 271 7.98 -8.66 14.07
CA ASP A 271 8.81 -9.62 14.82
C ASP A 271 8.28 -11.06 14.63
N ARG A 272 6.96 -11.24 14.72
CA ARG A 272 6.34 -12.55 14.52
C ARG A 272 6.52 -13.10 13.11
N LEU A 273 6.37 -12.26 12.08
CA LEU A 273 6.60 -12.68 10.70
C LEU A 273 8.05 -13.08 10.48
N ARG A 274 9.01 -12.31 11.05
CA ARG A 274 10.42 -12.66 11.00
C ARG A 274 10.71 -14.00 11.65
N GLU A 275 10.16 -14.26 12.84
CA GLU A 275 10.30 -15.55 13.55
C GLU A 275 9.88 -16.70 12.64
N LEU A 276 8.67 -16.64 12.06
CA LEU A 276 8.13 -17.69 11.20
C LEU A 276 8.95 -17.91 9.92
N LEU A 277 9.38 -16.83 9.26
CA LEU A 277 10.20 -16.92 8.06
C LEU A 277 11.61 -17.48 8.38
N MET A 278 12.20 -17.08 9.51
CA MET A 278 13.50 -17.59 9.95
C MET A 278 13.47 -19.08 10.31
N GLU A 279 12.38 -19.59 10.89
CA GLU A 279 12.19 -21.03 11.13
C GLU A 279 12.22 -21.85 9.83
N LYS A 280 11.93 -21.22 8.69
CA LYS A 280 11.88 -21.82 7.35
C LYS A 280 13.02 -21.33 6.43
N HIS A 281 14.04 -20.66 6.99
CA HIS A 281 15.14 -20.11 6.21
C HIS A 281 15.78 -21.17 5.28
N GLY A 282 15.96 -20.80 4.00
CA GLY A 282 16.43 -21.70 2.95
C GLY A 282 15.36 -22.67 2.41
N GLN A 283 14.13 -22.63 2.94
CA GLN A 283 13.00 -23.46 2.51
C GLN A 283 11.74 -22.62 2.18
N ILE A 284 11.89 -21.30 2.14
CA ILE A 284 10.76 -20.38 1.91
C ILE A 284 10.34 -20.43 0.44
N ASP A 285 9.06 -20.70 0.23
CA ASP A 285 8.36 -20.64 -1.06
C ASP A 285 6.99 -19.99 -0.87
N VAL A 286 6.21 -19.90 -1.95
CA VAL A 286 4.87 -19.28 -1.93
C VAL A 286 3.96 -19.96 -0.89
N GLU A 287 3.95 -21.29 -0.82
CA GLU A 287 3.11 -22.03 0.13
C GLU A 287 3.52 -21.77 1.58
N THR A 288 4.83 -21.78 1.85
CA THR A 288 5.38 -21.40 3.16
C THR A 288 4.95 -19.99 3.57
N ILE A 289 5.04 -19.03 2.65
CA ILE A 289 4.63 -17.65 2.90
C ILE A 289 3.12 -17.57 3.21
N GLN A 290 2.28 -18.26 2.43
CA GLN A 290 0.83 -18.31 2.68
C GLN A 290 0.51 -18.81 4.09
N CYS A 291 1.19 -19.87 4.53
CA CYS A 291 1.05 -20.41 5.90
C CYS A 291 1.47 -19.37 6.96
N CYS A 292 2.61 -18.69 6.77
CA CYS A 292 3.07 -17.65 7.71
C CYS A 292 2.07 -16.49 7.81
N MET A 293 1.53 -16.04 6.67
CA MET A 293 0.61 -14.91 6.63
C MET A 293 -0.75 -15.23 7.26
N ALA A 294 -1.10 -16.51 7.42
CA ALA A 294 -2.31 -16.99 8.08
C ALA A 294 -2.16 -17.15 9.62
N ASP A 295 -1.01 -16.82 10.22
CA ASP A 295 -0.76 -16.99 11.66
C ASP A 295 -1.66 -16.12 12.53
N HIS A 296 -2.19 -16.71 13.62
CA HIS A 296 -3.11 -16.06 14.57
C HIS A 296 -2.50 -15.75 15.94
N ARG A 297 -1.21 -16.01 16.13
CA ARG A 297 -0.56 -15.67 17.40
C ARG A 297 -0.68 -14.16 17.66
N ASN A 298 -0.93 -13.80 18.91
CA ASN A 298 -1.16 -12.45 19.39
C ASN A 298 -2.52 -11.82 19.00
N LEU A 299 -3.57 -12.62 18.72
CA LEU A 299 -4.92 -12.06 18.52
C LEU A 299 -5.28 -11.04 19.64
N PRO A 300 -5.91 -9.91 19.29
CA PRO A 300 -6.39 -9.48 17.97
C PRO A 300 -5.32 -8.81 17.09
N GLN A 301 -4.06 -8.73 17.54
CA GLN A 301 -2.93 -8.13 16.80
C GLN A 301 -2.08 -9.19 16.10
N SER A 302 -2.72 -10.21 15.53
CA SER A 302 -2.09 -11.28 14.75
C SER A 302 -1.73 -10.85 13.32
N LEU A 303 -0.95 -11.66 12.62
CA LEU A 303 -0.68 -11.49 11.18
C LEU A 303 -1.96 -11.58 10.35
N CYS A 304 -2.76 -12.64 10.58
CA CYS A 304 -4.09 -12.75 10.03
C CYS A 304 -5.10 -12.20 11.04
N ARG A 305 -5.76 -11.09 10.72
CA ARG A 305 -6.68 -10.39 11.61
C ARG A 305 -8.13 -10.69 11.25
N HIS A 306 -8.96 -10.78 12.29
CA HIS A 306 -10.40 -10.98 12.17
C HIS A 306 -11.20 -9.86 12.83
N SER A 307 -12.38 -9.56 12.29
CA SER A 307 -13.28 -8.50 12.74
C SER A 307 -14.08 -8.88 14.01
N ASN A 308 -13.42 -9.46 14.98
CA ASN A 308 -14.05 -10.02 16.19
C ASN A 308 -14.00 -9.10 17.42
N ASP A 309 -13.56 -7.84 17.26
CA ASP A 309 -13.60 -6.88 18.36
C ASP A 309 -15.05 -6.39 18.58
N PRO A 310 -15.76 -6.87 19.63
CA PRO A 310 -17.15 -6.51 19.87
C PRO A 310 -17.34 -5.07 20.35
N THR A 311 -16.25 -4.39 20.77
CA THR A 311 -16.31 -3.02 21.28
C THR A 311 -16.38 -2.00 20.16
N GLN A 312 -16.08 -2.40 18.91
CA GLN A 312 -16.11 -1.54 17.75
C GLN A 312 -17.39 -1.72 16.94
N PRO A 313 -17.98 -0.65 16.39
CA PRO A 313 -19.02 -0.76 15.37
C PRO A 313 -18.57 -1.66 14.21
N VAL A 314 -19.47 -2.44 13.62
CA VAL A 314 -19.14 -3.42 12.59
C VAL A 314 -18.30 -2.81 11.45
N GLY A 315 -18.67 -1.64 10.93
CA GLY A 315 -17.93 -0.97 9.84
C GLY A 315 -16.55 -0.42 10.22
N MET A 316 -16.22 -0.38 11.53
CA MET A 316 -14.93 0.10 12.05
C MET A 316 -14.02 -1.04 12.52
N ARG A 317 -14.51 -2.27 12.51
CA ARG A 317 -13.72 -3.45 12.88
C ARG A 317 -12.61 -3.67 11.87
N THR A 318 -11.42 -3.99 12.36
CA THR A 318 -10.25 -4.25 11.51
C THR A 318 -10.14 -5.73 11.18
N ILE A 319 -9.94 -6.04 9.91
CA ILE A 319 -9.64 -7.39 9.42
C ILE A 319 -8.43 -7.35 8.49
N THR A 320 -7.86 -8.50 8.17
CA THR A 320 -7.00 -8.61 6.99
C THR A 320 -7.88 -8.53 5.75
N VAL A 321 -7.74 -7.42 5.03
CA VAL A 321 -8.49 -7.11 3.80
C VAL A 321 -7.90 -7.87 2.62
N SER A 322 -6.57 -7.90 2.52
CA SER A 322 -5.85 -8.68 1.51
C SER A 322 -4.56 -9.25 2.07
N SER A 323 -4.12 -10.34 1.46
CA SER A 323 -2.75 -10.83 1.56
C SER A 323 -2.16 -10.95 0.15
N GLU A 324 -0.95 -10.43 -0.02
CA GLU A 324 -0.32 -10.26 -1.32
C GLU A 324 1.09 -10.88 -1.30
N ILE A 325 1.43 -11.67 -2.33
CA ILE A 325 2.77 -12.23 -2.52
C ILE A 325 3.19 -11.94 -3.95
N MET A 326 4.27 -11.22 -4.13
CA MET A 326 4.85 -10.88 -5.43
C MET A 326 6.04 -11.80 -5.68
N ASP A 327 5.94 -12.69 -6.66
CA ASP A 327 7.01 -13.53 -7.19
C ASP A 327 7.62 -12.82 -8.39
N PHE A 328 8.77 -12.21 -8.20
CA PHE A 328 9.40 -11.37 -9.23
C PHE A 328 9.90 -12.18 -10.42
N GLU A 329 10.41 -13.39 -10.20
CA GLU A 329 10.93 -14.22 -11.27
C GLU A 329 9.82 -14.75 -12.17
N ALA A 330 8.71 -15.19 -11.56
CA ALA A 330 7.55 -15.66 -12.30
C ALA A 330 6.74 -14.51 -12.91
N GLY A 331 6.92 -13.26 -12.45
CA GLY A 331 6.07 -12.14 -12.82
C GLY A 331 4.63 -12.32 -12.34
N ILE A 332 4.44 -12.98 -11.20
CA ILE A 332 3.12 -13.31 -10.65
C ILE A 332 2.88 -12.58 -9.33
N MET A 333 1.70 -12.00 -9.20
CA MET A 333 1.17 -11.51 -7.94
C MET A 333 0.06 -12.45 -7.46
N TYR A 334 0.29 -13.12 -6.34
CA TYR A 334 -0.75 -13.91 -5.67
C TYR A 334 -1.52 -13.00 -4.73
N VAL A 335 -2.84 -12.98 -4.85
CA VAL A 335 -3.72 -12.14 -4.02
C VAL A 335 -4.78 -13.00 -3.36
N CYS A 336 -4.83 -12.94 -2.04
CA CYS A 336 -5.94 -13.43 -1.23
C CYS A 336 -6.90 -12.25 -0.96
N SER A 337 -8.17 -12.38 -1.35
CA SER A 337 -9.18 -11.32 -1.24
C SER A 337 -9.91 -11.38 0.12
N GLY A 338 -9.17 -11.29 1.20
CA GLY A 338 -9.65 -11.39 2.57
C GLY A 338 -8.60 -11.96 3.51
N SER A 339 -9.07 -12.57 4.61
CA SER A 339 -8.20 -13.20 5.60
C SER A 339 -7.56 -14.48 5.05
N PRO A 340 -6.22 -14.59 5.01
CA PRO A 340 -5.51 -15.69 4.35
C PRO A 340 -5.73 -17.08 4.97
N CYS A 341 -6.31 -17.17 6.15
CA CYS A 341 -6.71 -18.45 6.76
C CYS A 341 -8.06 -18.98 6.25
N CYS A 342 -8.87 -18.14 5.57
CA CYS A 342 -10.23 -18.47 5.16
C CYS A 342 -10.44 -18.37 3.65
N GLU A 343 -9.63 -17.59 2.95
CA GLU A 343 -9.75 -17.31 1.53
C GLU A 343 -8.55 -17.85 0.76
N GLU A 344 -8.75 -18.21 -0.50
CA GLU A 344 -7.68 -18.71 -1.35
C GLU A 344 -6.91 -17.60 -2.06
N TYR A 345 -5.63 -17.83 -2.27
CA TYR A 345 -4.81 -16.98 -3.15
C TYR A 345 -5.06 -17.28 -4.62
N ARG A 346 -5.22 -16.23 -5.40
CA ARG A 346 -5.32 -16.30 -6.87
C ARG A 346 -4.08 -15.68 -7.50
N ALA A 347 -3.58 -16.33 -8.53
CA ALA A 347 -2.42 -15.87 -9.29
C ALA A 347 -2.85 -14.91 -10.41
N TYR A 348 -2.18 -13.76 -10.49
CA TYR A 348 -2.34 -12.77 -11.55
C TYR A 348 -0.98 -12.54 -12.22
N LEU A 349 -0.94 -12.69 -13.55
CA LEU A 349 0.27 -12.50 -14.34
C LEU A 349 0.43 -11.01 -14.71
N LEU A 350 1.63 -10.46 -14.43
CA LEU A 350 2.05 -9.09 -14.75
C LEU A 350 2.27 -8.90 -16.26
#